data_bec00890269773a2160b6d0056e572be
#
_entry.id   bec00890269773a2160b6d0056e572be
#
_cell.length_a   1.000
_cell.length_b   1.000
_cell.length_c   1.000
_cell.angle_alpha   90.00
_cell.angle_beta   90.00
_cell.angle_gamma   90.00
#
_symmetry.space_group_name_H-M   'P 1'
#
loop_
_entity.id
_entity.type
_entity.pdbx_description
1 polymer ?
#
loop_
_entity_poly.entity_id
_entity_poly.type
_entity_poly.pdbx_seq_one_letter_code
_entity_poly.pdbx_strand_id
1 'polypeptide(L)'
;MIGVVYDPCRDECFYGWKGGGAYVDGQRIQVSNVQQMEDAFLVVELPYNSCQYARTGEHLIHNLYGKVGGIRMTGSAALAICYVAAGRFDAWAEAFIGKWDYSAAALLVLEAGGRVTDF
;
A
#
# COMPACT_ATOMS: atom_id res chain seq x y z
N MET A 1 18.44 4.95 -6.43
CA MET A 1 17.24 5.37 -5.66
C MET A 1 17.13 4.46 -4.46
N ILE A 2 16.90 5.03 -3.28
CA ILE A 2 16.71 4.33 -2.00
C ILE A 2 15.40 4.82 -1.40
N GLY A 3 14.61 3.92 -0.83
CA GLY A 3 13.40 4.23 -0.08
C GLY A 3 13.52 3.71 1.35
N VAL A 4 13.10 4.52 2.31
CA VAL A 4 13.06 4.15 3.73
C VAL A 4 11.76 4.66 4.34
N VAL A 5 11.06 3.80 5.07
CA VAL A 5 9.88 4.14 5.87
C VAL A 5 10.03 3.48 7.24
N TYR A 6 9.90 4.28 8.30
CA TYR A 6 10.01 3.80 9.67
C TYR A 6 8.69 3.91 10.41
N ASP A 7 8.26 2.82 11.03
CA ASP A 7 7.11 2.76 11.92
C ASP A 7 7.57 2.86 13.38
N PRO A 8 7.43 4.03 14.02
CA PRO A 8 7.88 4.20 15.40
C PRO A 8 7.05 3.44 16.44
N CYS A 9 5.80 3.09 16.09
CA CYS A 9 4.92 2.36 17.01
C CYS A 9 5.28 0.88 17.12
N ARG A 10 5.77 0.29 16.03
CA ARG A 10 6.21 -1.11 15.98
C ARG A 10 7.71 -1.29 15.98
N ASP A 11 8.45 -0.18 15.91
CA ASP A 11 9.90 -0.18 15.76
C ASP A 11 10.35 -1.02 14.55
N GLU A 12 9.67 -0.84 13.43
CA GLU A 12 9.96 -1.52 12.17
C GLU A 12 10.53 -0.55 11.14
N CYS A 13 11.64 -0.90 10.52
CA CYS A 13 12.26 -0.12 9.44
C CYS A 13 12.12 -0.87 8.11
N PHE A 14 11.31 -0.31 7.22
CA PHE A 14 11.16 -0.77 5.84
C PHE A 14 12.15 -0.02 4.96
N TYR A 15 12.94 -0.72 4.18
CA TYR A 15 13.91 -0.09 3.28
C TYR A 15 14.19 -0.94 2.05
N GLY A 16 14.72 -0.31 1.02
CA GLY A 16 15.11 -0.97 -0.21
C GLY A 16 15.78 0.00 -1.18
N TRP A 17 16.36 -0.54 -2.22
CA TRP A 17 16.98 0.25 -3.27
C TRP A 17 16.74 -0.41 -4.63
N LYS A 18 16.73 0.42 -5.65
CA LYS A 18 16.48 -0.05 -7.02
C LYS A 18 17.46 -1.16 -7.42
N GLY A 19 16.92 -2.33 -7.77
CA GLY A 19 17.67 -3.53 -8.12
C GLY A 19 18.21 -4.32 -6.93
N GLY A 20 17.94 -3.90 -5.68
CA GLY A 20 18.47 -4.54 -4.47
C GLY A 20 17.44 -5.29 -3.65
N GLY A 21 16.15 -5.14 -3.96
CA GLY A 21 15.06 -5.73 -3.21
C GLY A 21 14.56 -4.82 -2.09
N ALA A 22 13.54 -5.29 -1.38
CA ALA A 22 12.91 -4.64 -0.25
C ALA A 22 13.07 -5.48 1.02
N TYR A 23 13.19 -4.80 2.17
CA TYR A 23 13.51 -5.41 3.45
C TYR A 23 12.73 -4.75 4.58
N VAL A 24 12.46 -5.50 5.64
CA VAL A 24 12.04 -5.00 6.95
C VAL A 24 12.96 -5.58 8.02
N ASP A 25 13.60 -4.70 8.80
CA ASP A 25 14.53 -5.07 9.87
C ASP A 25 15.58 -6.13 9.44
N GLY A 26 16.13 -5.98 8.23
CA GLY A 26 17.15 -6.86 7.67
C GLY A 26 16.62 -8.12 6.99
N GLN A 27 15.31 -8.38 7.03
CA GLN A 27 14.70 -9.52 6.34
C GLN A 27 14.09 -9.10 5.02
N ARG A 28 14.38 -9.84 3.96
CA ARG A 28 13.81 -9.60 2.65
C ARG A 28 12.31 -9.85 2.66
N ILE A 29 11.57 -8.93 2.07
CA ILE A 29 10.11 -9.01 1.95
C ILE A 29 9.70 -9.16 0.48
N GLN A 30 8.51 -9.69 0.29
CA GLN A 30 7.83 -9.77 -1.00
C GLN A 30 6.33 -9.61 -0.82
N VAL A 31 5.66 -9.17 -1.89
CA VAL A 31 4.21 -9.03 -1.92
C VAL A 31 3.53 -10.38 -1.72
N SER A 32 2.26 -10.37 -1.33
CA SER A 32 1.46 -11.58 -1.20
C SER A 32 1.30 -12.33 -2.53
N ASN A 33 0.93 -13.58 -2.46
CA ASN A 33 0.61 -14.42 -3.61
C ASN A 33 -0.88 -14.71 -3.75
N VAL A 34 -1.74 -13.88 -3.15
CA VAL A 34 -3.20 -14.00 -3.26
C VAL A 34 -3.62 -13.81 -4.71
N GLN A 35 -4.40 -14.77 -5.23
CA GLN A 35 -4.81 -14.84 -6.62
C GLN A 35 -6.29 -14.49 -6.84
N GLN A 36 -7.12 -14.63 -5.80
CA GLN A 36 -8.55 -14.41 -5.88
C GLN A 36 -8.96 -13.18 -5.11
N MET A 37 -9.85 -12.37 -5.68
CA MET A 37 -10.33 -11.14 -5.03
C MET A 37 -11.03 -11.41 -3.71
N GLU A 38 -11.79 -12.48 -3.61
CA GLU A 38 -12.51 -12.86 -2.39
C GLU A 38 -11.61 -13.15 -1.20
N ASP A 39 -10.33 -13.45 -1.44
CA ASP A 39 -9.33 -13.71 -0.41
C ASP A 39 -8.48 -12.46 -0.10
N ALA A 40 -8.60 -11.41 -0.91
CA ALA A 40 -7.75 -10.24 -0.80
C ALA A 40 -8.20 -9.28 0.31
N PHE A 41 -7.23 -8.78 1.09
CA PHE A 41 -7.42 -7.69 2.05
C PHE A 41 -6.80 -6.41 1.48
N LEU A 42 -7.64 -5.41 1.29
CA LEU A 42 -7.27 -4.14 0.68
C LEU A 42 -7.29 -3.00 1.71
N VAL A 43 -6.36 -2.08 1.53
CA VAL A 43 -6.44 -0.77 2.19
C VAL A 43 -6.95 0.25 1.18
N VAL A 44 -8.02 0.94 1.53
CA VAL A 44 -8.58 2.05 0.76
C VAL A 44 -8.56 3.28 1.67
N GLU A 45 -7.76 4.27 1.30
CA GLU A 45 -7.72 5.53 2.03
C GLU A 45 -8.62 6.57 1.34
N LEU A 46 -9.25 7.40 2.16
CA LEU A 46 -10.14 8.45 1.70
C LEU A 46 -9.50 9.82 1.94
N PRO A 47 -9.48 10.70 0.95
CA PRO A 47 -8.90 12.04 1.11
C PRO A 47 -9.69 12.87 2.12
N TYR A 48 -8.99 13.49 3.06
CA TYR A 48 -9.60 14.21 4.19
C TYR A 48 -10.43 15.42 3.81
N ASN A 49 -10.09 16.15 2.75
CA ASN A 49 -10.61 17.51 2.52
C ASN A 49 -11.11 17.76 1.11
N SER A 50 -11.49 16.75 0.37
CA SER A 50 -11.81 16.95 -1.03
C SER A 50 -13.12 16.29 -1.43
N CYS A 51 -14.20 17.06 -1.44
CA CYS A 51 -15.47 16.65 -2.08
C CYS A 51 -15.26 16.20 -3.55
N GLN A 52 -14.21 16.72 -4.20
CA GLN A 52 -13.87 16.37 -5.57
C GLN A 52 -13.49 14.89 -5.72
N TYR A 53 -12.81 14.31 -4.73
CA TYR A 53 -12.35 12.92 -4.78
C TYR A 53 -13.22 11.96 -3.96
N ALA A 54 -14.21 12.47 -3.23
CA ALA A 54 -15.12 11.64 -2.44
C ALA A 54 -15.83 10.61 -3.30
N ARG A 55 -16.31 11.00 -4.48
CA ARG A 55 -16.97 10.09 -5.43
C ARG A 55 -16.08 8.96 -5.91
N THR A 56 -14.78 9.23 -6.11
CA THR A 56 -13.82 8.18 -6.51
C THR A 56 -13.67 7.16 -5.40
N GLY A 57 -13.53 7.60 -4.16
CA GLY A 57 -13.49 6.73 -2.98
C GLY A 57 -14.78 5.93 -2.79
N GLU A 58 -15.94 6.57 -2.94
CA GLU A 58 -17.25 5.91 -2.89
C GLU A 58 -17.37 4.82 -3.97
N HIS A 59 -17.02 5.13 -5.21
CA HIS A 59 -17.05 4.17 -6.31
C HIS A 59 -16.10 2.99 -6.06
N LEU A 60 -14.91 3.26 -5.55
CA LEU A 60 -13.94 2.22 -5.23
C LEU A 60 -14.49 1.26 -4.17
N ILE A 61 -15.00 1.80 -3.06
CA ILE A 61 -15.60 0.99 -2.00
C ILE A 61 -16.83 0.23 -2.51
N HIS A 62 -17.71 0.90 -3.25
CA HIS A 62 -18.90 0.28 -3.82
C HIS A 62 -18.57 -0.91 -4.73
N ASN A 63 -17.53 -0.77 -5.55
CA ASN A 63 -17.11 -1.82 -6.49
C ASN A 63 -16.41 -2.99 -5.79
N LEU A 64 -15.78 -2.76 -4.65
CA LEU A 64 -15.03 -3.77 -3.90
C LEU A 64 -15.87 -4.46 -2.82
N TYR A 65 -16.86 -3.76 -2.26
CA TYR A 65 -17.68 -4.28 -1.18
C TYR A 65 -18.39 -5.58 -1.58
N GLY A 66 -18.22 -6.60 -0.76
CA GLY A 66 -18.78 -7.94 -1.01
C GLY A 66 -18.03 -8.78 -2.04
N LYS A 67 -16.94 -8.27 -2.64
CA LYS A 67 -16.14 -8.97 -3.64
C LYS A 67 -14.73 -9.30 -3.16
N VAL A 68 -14.30 -8.70 -2.05
CA VAL A 68 -12.98 -8.87 -1.45
C VAL A 68 -13.10 -9.44 -0.05
N GLY A 69 -12.03 -10.04 0.47
CA GLY A 69 -11.96 -10.60 1.81
C GLY A 69 -12.11 -9.54 2.92
N GLY A 70 -11.69 -8.32 2.64
CA GLY A 70 -11.90 -7.20 3.55
C GLY A 70 -11.30 -5.90 3.07
N ILE A 71 -11.84 -4.79 3.58
CA ILE A 71 -11.34 -3.42 3.32
C ILE A 71 -10.95 -2.81 4.66
N ARG A 72 -9.83 -2.11 4.70
CA ARG A 72 -9.31 -1.39 5.86
C ARG A 72 -8.99 0.04 5.47
N MET A 73 -9.02 0.92 6.47
CA MET A 73 -8.46 2.27 6.43
C MET A 73 -7.45 2.38 7.56
N THR A 74 -6.22 2.78 7.26
CA THR A 74 -5.13 2.78 8.24
C THR A 74 -4.71 4.19 8.66
N GLY A 75 -5.00 5.18 7.83
CA GLY A 75 -4.65 6.57 8.07
C GLY A 75 -3.19 6.92 7.79
N SER A 76 -2.40 5.98 7.26
CA SER A 76 -1.02 6.22 6.86
C SER A 76 -0.73 5.52 5.54
N ALA A 77 -0.72 6.28 4.45
CA ALA A 77 -0.41 5.74 3.13
C ALA A 77 0.96 5.06 3.08
N ALA A 78 2.01 5.72 3.59
CA ALA A 78 3.37 5.17 3.57
C ALA A 78 3.46 3.79 4.24
N LEU A 79 2.88 3.64 5.44
CA LEU A 79 2.89 2.36 6.15
C LEU A 79 2.00 1.31 5.47
N ALA A 80 0.81 1.70 5.01
CA ALA A 80 -0.09 0.78 4.31
C ALA A 80 0.55 0.20 3.04
N ILE A 81 1.24 1.04 2.26
CA ILE A 81 1.98 0.60 1.07
C ILE A 81 3.15 -0.32 1.46
N CYS A 82 3.88 -0.02 2.54
CA CYS A 82 4.91 -0.91 3.06
C CYS A 82 4.36 -2.28 3.48
N TYR A 83 3.16 -2.31 4.06
CA TYR A 83 2.50 -3.56 4.42
C TYR A 83 2.07 -4.37 3.19
N VAL A 84 1.71 -3.71 2.07
CA VAL A 84 1.54 -4.40 0.79
C VAL A 84 2.87 -4.99 0.31
N ALA A 85 3.96 -4.22 0.36
CA ALA A 85 5.30 -4.73 0.01
C ALA A 85 5.71 -5.94 0.85
N ALA A 86 5.29 -6.00 2.12
CA ALA A 86 5.58 -7.10 3.04
C ALA A 86 4.58 -8.27 2.95
N GLY A 87 3.57 -8.19 2.08
CA GLY A 87 2.54 -9.22 1.94
C GLY A 87 1.52 -9.27 3.09
N ARG A 88 1.46 -8.23 3.94
CA ARG A 88 0.50 -8.13 5.05
C ARG A 88 -0.89 -7.67 4.58
N PHE A 89 -0.94 -6.89 3.53
CA PHE A 89 -2.10 -6.54 2.74
C PHE A 89 -1.84 -6.90 1.28
N ASP A 90 -2.89 -7.02 0.49
CA ASP A 90 -2.79 -7.47 -0.89
C ASP A 90 -2.82 -6.32 -1.89
N ALA A 91 -3.48 -5.21 -1.53
CA ALA A 91 -3.48 -3.98 -2.33
C ALA A 91 -3.75 -2.74 -1.47
N TRP A 92 -3.38 -1.59 -2.02
CA TRP A 92 -3.67 -0.27 -1.48
C TRP A 92 -4.16 0.64 -2.60
N ALA A 93 -5.12 1.50 -2.29
CA ALA A 93 -5.63 2.50 -3.22
C ALA A 93 -6.05 3.78 -2.50
N GLU A 94 -5.73 4.92 -3.10
CA GLU A 94 -6.16 6.25 -2.67
C GLU A 94 -6.36 7.15 -3.89
N ALA A 95 -7.43 7.95 -3.90
CA ALA A 95 -7.78 8.78 -5.04
C ALA A 95 -6.91 10.03 -5.19
N PHE A 96 -6.33 10.52 -4.12
CA PHE A 96 -5.47 11.71 -4.12
C PHE A 96 -4.42 11.65 -3.03
N ILE A 97 -3.16 11.70 -3.42
CA ILE A 97 -2.01 11.61 -2.52
C ILE A 97 -0.81 12.38 -3.08
N GLY A 98 -0.05 13.01 -2.18
CA GLY A 98 1.20 13.69 -2.54
C GLY A 98 2.34 12.71 -2.81
N LYS A 99 3.25 13.06 -3.71
CA LYS A 99 4.41 12.21 -4.04
C LYS A 99 5.29 11.89 -2.83
N TRP A 100 5.38 12.83 -1.89
CA TRP A 100 6.13 12.64 -0.64
C TRP A 100 5.55 11.57 0.29
N ASP A 101 4.26 11.26 0.15
CA ASP A 101 3.59 10.26 0.98
C ASP A 101 3.81 8.82 0.48
N TYR A 102 4.07 8.63 -0.83
CA TYR A 102 4.14 7.28 -1.39
C TYR A 102 5.45 6.90 -2.07
N SER A 103 6.30 7.88 -2.48
CA SER A 103 7.44 7.57 -3.35
C SER A 103 8.40 6.53 -2.79
N ALA A 104 8.73 6.60 -1.50
CA ALA A 104 9.60 5.64 -0.85
C ALA A 104 8.96 4.24 -0.82
N ALA A 105 7.70 4.17 -0.35
CA ALA A 105 6.99 2.91 -0.21
C ALA A 105 6.64 2.27 -1.56
N ALA A 106 6.35 3.06 -2.60
CA ALA A 106 6.14 2.57 -3.95
C ALA A 106 7.39 1.86 -4.51
N LEU A 107 8.59 2.39 -4.24
CA LEU A 107 9.82 1.69 -4.59
C LEU A 107 9.89 0.32 -3.91
N LEU A 108 9.52 0.24 -2.63
CA LEU A 108 9.53 -1.04 -1.89
C LEU A 108 8.56 -2.06 -2.49
N VAL A 109 7.37 -1.63 -2.91
CA VAL A 109 6.41 -2.50 -3.60
C VAL A 109 7.01 -3.06 -4.89
N LEU A 110 7.61 -2.21 -5.73
CA LEU A 110 8.24 -2.65 -6.97
C LEU A 110 9.39 -3.64 -6.70
N GLU A 111 10.23 -3.35 -5.72
CA GLU A 111 11.38 -4.21 -5.34
C GLU A 111 10.93 -5.51 -4.64
N ALA A 112 9.73 -5.53 -4.05
CA ALA A 112 9.09 -6.71 -3.49
C ALA A 112 8.31 -7.56 -4.51
N GLY A 113 8.36 -7.19 -5.79
CA GLY A 113 7.70 -7.92 -6.89
C GLY A 113 6.25 -7.50 -7.15
N GLY A 114 5.80 -6.41 -6.55
CA GLY A 114 4.46 -5.85 -6.76
C GLY A 114 4.36 -4.91 -7.96
N ARG A 115 3.21 -4.28 -8.10
CA ARG A 115 2.91 -3.31 -9.16
C ARG A 115 2.42 -2.00 -8.56
N VAL A 116 2.76 -0.90 -9.20
CA VAL A 116 2.29 0.45 -8.88
C VAL A 116 1.71 1.05 -10.15
N THR A 117 0.47 1.54 -10.06
CA THR A 117 -0.26 2.11 -11.21
C THR A 117 -1.04 3.35 -10.77
N ASP A 118 -1.41 4.20 -11.71
CA ASP A 118 -2.45 5.21 -11.55
C ASP A 118 -3.83 4.61 -11.85
N PHE A 119 -4.87 5.36 -11.47
CA PHE A 119 -6.25 5.01 -11.85
C PHE A 119 -6.51 5.20 -13.34
#